data_b120ef5e369c43973243bdd0257a6fc9
#
_entry.id   b120ef5e369c43973243bdd0257a6fc9
#
_cell.length_a   1.000
_cell.length_b   1.000
_cell.length_c   1.000
_cell.angle_alpha   90.00
_cell.angle_beta   90.00
_cell.angle_gamma   90.00
#
_symmetry.space_group_name_H-M   'P 1'
#
loop_
_entity.id
_entity.type
_entity.pdbx_description
1 polymer ?
#
loop_
_entity_poly.entity_id
_entity_poly.type
_entity_poly.pdbx_seq_one_letter_code
_entity_poly.pdbx_strand_id
1 'polypeptide(L)'
;MNTTTLEKINRFTRRQLTEDELYTFSVILCDNEIDRDCERFSDEALETLKSMFIGKTGIFDHKPSTSNQTARIFDTEIITDESRTTKNNEPYKYLKASAYMVRTDDNKNLIAEIDGGIKKEVSISCSAAKRICSVCGREKSQGSCGHINGKSYGGQICHTILDDVSDAYEWSFVAVPAQINAGVTKKYSENGCEKMPSAAELPDVEKLCREIRQLAFFNGGVKAAEKAELSIEGKSVTQLEALKKGYESAAHSRDMEVQLSADTQKEDMSRFRI
;
A
#
# COMPACT_ATOMS: atom_id res chain seq x y z
N MET A 1 2.44 -17.79 22.00
CA MET A 1 3.35 -17.99 20.84
C MET A 1 3.72 -19.47 20.79
N ASN A 2 3.81 -20.11 19.63
CA ASN A 2 4.26 -21.50 19.60
C ASN A 2 5.80 -21.58 19.66
N THR A 3 6.36 -22.73 20.07
CA THR A 3 7.81 -22.94 20.20
C THR A 3 8.56 -22.63 18.91
N THR A 4 7.99 -22.99 17.76
CA THR A 4 8.58 -22.76 16.43
C THR A 4 8.75 -21.27 16.10
N THR A 5 7.79 -20.42 16.49
CA THR A 5 7.85 -18.97 16.27
C THR A 5 8.97 -18.34 17.09
N LEU A 6 9.09 -18.70 18.37
CA LEU A 6 10.13 -18.22 19.25
C LEU A 6 11.54 -18.63 18.75
N GLU A 7 11.67 -19.85 18.27
CA GLU A 7 12.92 -20.34 17.67
C GLU A 7 13.31 -19.54 16.41
N LYS A 8 12.34 -19.25 15.52
CA LYS A 8 12.60 -18.41 14.33
C LYS A 8 13.09 -17.01 14.73
N ILE A 9 12.48 -16.36 15.71
CA ILE A 9 12.89 -15.05 16.19
C ILE A 9 14.29 -15.10 16.79
N ASN A 10 14.56 -16.11 17.63
CA ASN A 10 15.82 -16.23 18.33
C ASN A 10 17.04 -16.51 17.41
N ARG A 11 16.83 -16.79 16.12
CA ARG A 11 17.91 -16.82 15.11
C ARG A 11 18.49 -15.43 14.80
N PHE A 12 17.72 -14.35 15.07
CA PHE A 12 18.15 -12.98 14.83
C PHE A 12 18.68 -12.28 16.06
N THR A 13 18.47 -12.85 17.25
CA THR A 13 18.82 -12.22 18.52
C THR A 13 20.21 -12.64 18.99
N ARG A 14 20.85 -11.84 19.85
CA ARG A 14 22.17 -12.13 20.43
C ARG A 14 22.08 -12.98 21.69
N ARG A 15 20.92 -13.10 22.30
CA ARG A 15 20.59 -13.99 23.41
C ARG A 15 19.22 -14.59 23.18
N GLN A 16 18.91 -15.65 23.88
CA GLN A 16 17.55 -16.18 23.86
C GLN A 16 16.62 -15.19 24.54
N LEU A 17 15.55 -14.82 23.83
CA LEU A 17 14.45 -14.00 24.34
C LEU A 17 13.29 -14.91 24.70
N THR A 18 12.49 -14.49 25.69
CA THR A 18 11.26 -15.15 26.12
C THR A 18 10.03 -14.53 25.42
N GLU A 19 8.88 -15.17 25.52
CA GLU A 19 7.66 -14.72 24.85
C GLU A 19 7.18 -13.36 25.39
N ASP A 20 7.30 -13.13 26.68
CA ASP A 20 6.90 -11.90 27.36
C ASP A 20 7.77 -10.69 27.01
N GLU A 21 9.03 -10.93 26.60
CA GLU A 21 9.93 -9.88 26.11
C GLU A 21 9.59 -9.43 24.67
N LEU A 22 8.72 -10.14 23.98
CA LEU A 22 8.46 -9.94 22.55
C LEU A 22 7.05 -9.38 22.28
N TYR A 23 6.97 -8.53 21.28
CA TYR A 23 5.73 -8.16 20.60
C TYR A 23 5.80 -8.65 19.17
N THR A 24 4.84 -9.43 18.72
CA THR A 24 4.77 -9.95 17.35
C THR A 24 3.49 -9.51 16.68
N PHE A 25 3.59 -9.21 15.39
CA PHE A 25 2.46 -8.84 14.56
C PHE A 25 2.70 -9.25 13.11
N SER A 26 1.67 -9.27 12.30
CA SER A 26 1.77 -9.58 10.88
C SER A 26 1.44 -8.36 10.04
N VAL A 27 2.10 -8.25 8.88
CA VAL A 27 1.91 -7.18 7.91
C VAL A 27 1.75 -7.75 6.51
N ILE A 28 0.90 -7.15 5.69
CA ILE A 28 0.95 -7.30 4.25
C ILE A 28 1.96 -6.30 3.73
N LEU A 29 3.05 -6.77 3.13
CA LEU A 29 4.12 -5.93 2.62
C LEU A 29 3.80 -5.37 1.24
N CYS A 30 3.35 -6.23 0.33
CA CYS A 30 3.00 -5.92 -1.04
C CYS A 30 2.09 -6.99 -1.63
N ASP A 31 1.52 -6.70 -2.80
CA ASP A 31 0.61 -7.58 -3.51
C ASP A 31 0.75 -7.46 -5.04
N ASN A 32 -0.05 -8.24 -5.80
CA ASN A 32 -0.09 -8.18 -7.26
C ASN A 32 -1.20 -7.26 -7.80
N GLU A 33 -1.81 -6.40 -6.97
CA GLU A 33 -2.78 -5.42 -7.42
C GLU A 33 -2.08 -4.18 -8.01
N ILE A 34 -2.73 -3.50 -8.92
CA ILE A 34 -2.24 -2.22 -9.44
C ILE A 34 -2.34 -1.17 -8.34
N ASP A 35 -1.21 -0.58 -8.00
CA ASP A 35 -1.07 0.42 -6.96
C ASP A 35 -1.42 1.86 -7.41
N ARG A 36 -1.17 2.85 -6.52
CA ARG A 36 -1.42 4.26 -6.80
C ARG A 36 -0.51 4.86 -7.86
N ASP A 37 0.67 4.29 -8.05
CA ASP A 37 1.66 4.72 -9.03
C ASP A 37 1.47 4.02 -10.39
N CYS A 38 0.36 3.28 -10.54
CA CYS A 38 0.09 2.42 -11.69
C CYS A 38 1.22 1.42 -11.94
N GLU A 39 1.69 0.80 -10.86
CA GLU A 39 2.67 -0.28 -10.86
C GLU A 39 2.09 -1.51 -10.16
N ARG A 40 2.58 -2.68 -10.45
CA ARG A 40 2.31 -3.92 -9.71
C ARG A 40 3.51 -4.85 -9.74
N PHE A 41 3.62 -5.71 -8.77
CA PHE A 41 4.59 -6.80 -8.81
C PHE A 41 4.09 -7.96 -9.68
N SER A 42 5.02 -8.61 -10.40
CA SER A 42 4.76 -9.94 -10.98
C SER A 42 4.67 -10.98 -9.86
N ASP A 43 4.10 -12.16 -10.15
CA ASP A 43 4.06 -13.26 -9.19
C ASP A 43 5.47 -13.75 -8.86
N GLU A 44 6.38 -13.76 -9.84
CA GLU A 44 7.80 -14.09 -9.68
C GLU A 44 8.52 -13.08 -8.80
N ALA A 45 8.19 -11.79 -8.92
CA ALA A 45 8.73 -10.75 -8.05
C ALA A 45 8.27 -10.94 -6.59
N LEU A 46 7.01 -11.31 -6.35
CA LEU A 46 6.52 -11.61 -5.01
C LEU A 46 7.25 -12.81 -4.39
N GLU A 47 7.49 -13.89 -5.15
CA GLU A 47 8.25 -15.06 -4.65
C GLU A 47 9.71 -14.70 -4.34
N THR A 48 10.32 -13.82 -5.12
CA THR A 48 11.67 -13.33 -4.87
C THR A 48 11.71 -12.47 -3.61
N LEU A 49 10.81 -11.51 -3.48
CA LEU A 49 10.66 -10.63 -2.31
C LEU A 49 10.42 -11.41 -1.02
N LYS A 50 9.69 -12.51 -1.07
CA LYS A 50 9.45 -13.41 0.06
C LYS A 50 10.75 -13.83 0.75
N SER A 51 11.75 -14.25 -0.01
CA SER A 51 13.04 -14.62 0.56
C SER A 51 13.85 -13.42 1.04
N MET A 52 13.81 -12.31 0.29
CA MET A 52 14.62 -11.12 0.54
C MET A 52 14.18 -10.33 1.76
N PHE A 53 12.89 -10.36 2.13
CA PHE A 53 12.39 -9.63 3.29
C PHE A 53 12.68 -10.30 4.63
N ILE A 54 13.08 -11.58 4.66
CA ILE A 54 13.48 -12.22 5.92
C ILE A 54 14.69 -11.49 6.52
N GLY A 55 14.56 -11.06 7.76
CA GLY A 55 15.58 -10.30 8.48
C GLY A 55 15.60 -8.80 8.20
N LYS A 56 14.79 -8.27 7.28
CA LYS A 56 14.73 -6.83 7.00
C LYS A 56 14.09 -6.06 8.15
N THR A 57 14.56 -4.84 8.35
CA THR A 57 14.10 -3.95 9.43
C THR A 57 12.88 -3.14 9.00
N GLY A 58 12.01 -2.88 9.96
CA GLY A 58 10.94 -1.87 9.85
C GLY A 58 11.45 -0.53 10.34
N ILE A 59 11.13 0.54 9.60
CA ILE A 59 11.48 1.92 9.91
C ILE A 59 10.26 2.83 9.74
N PHE A 60 10.45 4.15 9.75
CA PHE A 60 9.41 5.14 9.46
C PHE A 60 9.78 5.97 8.24
N ASP A 61 8.77 6.29 7.40
CA ASP A 61 8.84 7.26 6.30
C ASP A 61 10.02 7.04 5.34
N HIS A 62 10.43 5.80 5.12
CA HIS A 62 11.58 5.47 4.26
C HIS A 62 12.87 6.22 4.61
N LYS A 63 13.06 6.56 5.91
CA LYS A 63 14.26 7.27 6.40
C LYS A 63 15.27 6.28 6.98
N PRO A 64 16.30 5.86 6.23
CA PRO A 64 17.24 4.84 6.66
C PRO A 64 18.25 5.42 7.66
N SER A 65 17.94 5.30 8.95
CA SER A 65 18.84 5.62 10.04
C SER A 65 18.85 4.54 11.10
N THR A 66 19.94 4.38 11.81
CA THR A 66 20.07 3.38 12.88
C THR A 66 19.03 3.61 13.99
N SER A 67 18.77 4.87 14.35
CA SER A 67 17.79 5.25 15.37
C SER A 67 16.34 5.01 14.94
N ASN A 68 16.09 4.83 13.65
CA ASN A 68 14.75 4.66 13.09
C ASN A 68 14.31 3.19 12.98
N GLN A 69 15.18 2.23 13.32
CA GLN A 69 14.84 0.81 13.28
C GLN A 69 13.89 0.47 14.43
N THR A 70 12.77 -0.23 14.11
CA THR A 70 11.72 -0.55 15.09
C THR A 70 11.45 -2.04 15.23
N ALA A 71 11.24 -2.72 14.13
CA ALA A 71 10.85 -4.13 14.08
C ALA A 71 11.71 -4.89 13.09
N ARG A 72 11.65 -6.24 13.15
CA ARG A 72 12.37 -7.10 12.21
C ARG A 72 11.47 -8.23 11.74
N ILE A 73 11.48 -8.52 10.44
CA ILE A 73 10.78 -9.66 9.86
C ILE A 73 11.52 -10.95 10.18
N PHE A 74 10.81 -11.94 10.68
CA PHE A 74 11.36 -13.27 10.99
C PHE A 74 10.77 -14.39 10.14
N ASP A 75 9.65 -14.14 9.45
CA ASP A 75 8.98 -15.11 8.60
C ASP A 75 8.18 -14.41 7.50
N THR A 76 8.00 -15.07 6.35
CA THR A 76 7.26 -14.56 5.21
C THR A 76 6.53 -15.69 4.50
N GLU A 77 5.35 -15.40 3.95
CA GLU A 77 4.56 -16.33 3.15
C GLU A 77 3.81 -15.59 2.02
N ILE A 78 3.64 -16.25 0.88
CA ILE A 78 2.71 -15.79 -0.15
C ILE A 78 1.35 -16.39 0.12
N ILE A 79 0.34 -15.55 0.18
CA ILE A 79 -1.06 -15.95 0.34
C ILE A 79 -1.78 -15.67 -0.96
N THR A 80 -2.51 -16.67 -1.46
CA THR A 80 -3.50 -16.49 -2.54
C THR A 80 -4.89 -16.42 -1.92
N ASP A 81 -5.60 -15.35 -2.18
CA ASP A 81 -7.00 -15.20 -1.76
C ASP A 81 -7.90 -15.60 -2.93
N GLU A 82 -8.38 -16.84 -2.89
CA GLU A 82 -9.26 -17.43 -3.92
C GLU A 82 -10.62 -16.71 -4.03
N SER A 83 -11.01 -15.95 -3.03
CA SER A 83 -12.27 -15.19 -3.03
C SER A 83 -12.17 -13.84 -3.74
N ARG A 84 -10.95 -13.41 -4.09
CA ARG A 84 -10.67 -12.08 -4.63
C ARG A 84 -9.84 -12.14 -5.91
N THR A 85 -10.22 -11.31 -6.89
CA THR A 85 -9.43 -11.06 -8.10
C THR A 85 -8.91 -9.63 -8.12
N THR A 86 -7.76 -9.44 -8.76
CA THR A 86 -7.20 -8.11 -9.05
C THR A 86 -8.00 -7.39 -10.12
N LYS A 87 -7.74 -6.10 -10.33
CA LYS A 87 -8.31 -5.32 -11.46
C LYS A 87 -7.98 -5.91 -12.84
N ASN A 88 -6.96 -6.75 -12.92
CA ASN A 88 -6.61 -7.48 -14.14
C ASN A 88 -7.29 -8.84 -14.27
N ASN A 89 -8.23 -9.19 -13.38
CA ASN A 89 -8.89 -10.49 -13.30
C ASN A 89 -7.94 -11.67 -13.01
N GLU A 90 -6.80 -11.41 -12.36
CA GLU A 90 -5.87 -12.43 -11.87
C GLU A 90 -6.23 -12.80 -10.42
N PRO A 91 -5.94 -14.01 -9.92
CA PRO A 91 -6.07 -14.33 -8.50
C PRO A 91 -5.28 -13.33 -7.65
N TYR A 92 -5.91 -12.80 -6.58
CA TYR A 92 -5.22 -11.85 -5.71
C TYR A 92 -4.19 -12.57 -4.85
N LYS A 93 -2.94 -12.13 -4.94
CA LYS A 93 -1.81 -12.66 -4.18
C LYS A 93 -1.11 -11.55 -3.41
N TYR A 94 -0.69 -11.84 -2.20
CA TYR A 94 0.05 -10.89 -1.38
C TYR A 94 1.16 -11.55 -0.57
N LEU A 95 2.21 -10.78 -0.34
CA LEU A 95 3.31 -11.16 0.54
C LEU A 95 2.96 -10.74 1.97
N LYS A 96 2.70 -11.73 2.81
CA LYS A 96 2.52 -11.55 4.25
C LYS A 96 3.82 -11.79 4.97
N ALA A 97 4.16 -10.93 5.91
CA ALA A 97 5.31 -11.07 6.78
C ALA A 97 4.89 -11.11 8.24
N SER A 98 5.65 -11.84 9.03
CA SER A 98 5.59 -11.82 10.49
C SER A 98 6.79 -11.07 11.04
N ALA A 99 6.52 -10.03 11.83
CA ALA A 99 7.53 -9.16 12.42
C ALA A 99 7.51 -9.23 13.93
N TYR A 100 8.66 -8.89 14.54
CA TYR A 100 8.78 -8.78 15.99
C TYR A 100 9.48 -7.49 16.41
N MET A 101 9.19 -7.05 17.62
CA MET A 101 9.92 -6.04 18.38
C MET A 101 10.24 -6.59 19.76
N VAL A 102 11.36 -6.18 20.34
CA VAL A 102 11.63 -6.38 21.76
C VAL A 102 10.85 -5.33 22.53
N ARG A 103 10.09 -5.73 23.55
CA ARG A 103 9.35 -4.80 24.41
C ARG A 103 10.34 -3.99 25.25
N THR A 104 10.26 -2.69 25.14
CA THR A 104 11.06 -1.71 25.91
C THR A 104 10.16 -0.61 26.43
N ASP A 105 10.64 0.18 27.38
CA ASP A 105 9.89 1.35 27.84
C ASP A 105 9.70 2.39 26.73
N ASP A 106 10.67 2.52 25.81
CA ASP A 106 10.63 3.50 24.74
C ASP A 106 9.62 3.16 23.64
N ASN A 107 9.28 1.88 23.43
CA ASN A 107 8.37 1.49 22.33
C ASN A 107 6.95 1.13 22.78
N LYS A 108 6.61 1.31 24.06
CA LYS A 108 5.25 1.06 24.59
C LYS A 108 4.17 1.82 23.83
N ASN A 109 4.43 3.10 23.52
CA ASN A 109 3.50 3.94 22.78
C ASN A 109 3.34 3.43 21.35
N LEU A 110 4.44 3.07 20.66
CA LEU A 110 4.37 2.50 19.32
C LEU A 110 3.56 1.20 19.29
N ILE A 111 3.76 0.31 20.25
CA ILE A 111 2.98 -0.93 20.36
C ILE A 111 1.48 -0.63 20.55
N ALA A 112 1.15 0.33 21.41
CA ALA A 112 -0.24 0.75 21.63
C ALA A 112 -0.86 1.39 20.39
N GLU A 113 -0.08 2.18 19.63
CA GLU A 113 -0.51 2.77 18.35
C GLU A 113 -0.74 1.71 17.25
N ILE A 114 0.08 0.66 17.22
CA ILE A 114 -0.11 -0.47 16.30
C ILE A 114 -1.35 -1.27 16.68
N ASP A 115 -1.50 -1.65 17.94
CA ASP A 115 -2.66 -2.39 18.44
C ASP A 115 -3.97 -1.59 18.30
N GLY A 116 -3.89 -0.27 18.46
CA GLY A 116 -5.01 0.66 18.26
C GLY A 116 -5.31 0.98 16.80
N GLY A 117 -4.50 0.47 15.84
CA GLY A 117 -4.69 0.71 14.41
C GLY A 117 -4.31 2.12 13.93
N ILE A 118 -3.59 2.90 14.74
CA ILE A 118 -3.09 4.24 14.38
C ILE A 118 -1.89 4.13 13.46
N LYS A 119 -0.93 3.24 13.79
CA LYS A 119 0.20 2.89 12.93
C LYS A 119 -0.12 1.58 12.21
N LYS A 120 -0.73 1.70 11.04
CA LYS A 120 -1.27 0.55 10.31
C LYS A 120 -0.65 0.39 8.93
N GLU A 121 -0.56 1.48 8.18
CA GLU A 121 -0.12 1.49 6.80
C GLU A 121 1.38 1.26 6.70
N VAL A 122 1.80 0.40 5.75
CA VAL A 122 3.21 0.14 5.48
C VAL A 122 3.51 0.23 3.99
N SER A 123 4.76 0.50 3.68
CA SER A 123 5.31 0.50 2.32
C SER A 123 6.65 -0.22 2.32
N ILE A 124 7.10 -0.68 1.17
CA ILE A 124 8.38 -1.35 1.00
C ILE A 124 9.32 -0.56 0.11
N SER A 125 10.62 -0.72 0.32
CA SER A 125 11.66 -0.26 -0.60
C SER A 125 12.39 -1.44 -1.19
N CYS A 126 12.36 -1.55 -2.52
CA CYS A 126 13.06 -2.60 -3.26
C CYS A 126 13.55 -2.07 -4.61
N SER A 127 14.44 -2.80 -5.26
CA SER A 127 14.88 -2.58 -6.64
C SER A 127 14.33 -3.67 -7.54
N ALA A 128 13.67 -3.28 -8.63
CA ALA A 128 13.25 -4.16 -9.71
C ALA A 128 14.08 -3.87 -10.96
N ALA A 129 14.78 -4.87 -11.48
CA ALA A 129 15.64 -4.72 -12.66
C ALA A 129 14.81 -4.59 -13.94
N LYS A 130 13.62 -5.20 -13.98
CA LYS A 130 12.72 -5.11 -15.14
C LYS A 130 11.45 -4.32 -14.80
N ARG A 131 11.10 -3.43 -15.70
CA ARG A 131 9.89 -2.61 -15.68
C ARG A 131 9.14 -2.79 -16.99
N ILE A 132 8.12 -3.60 -17.01
CA ILE A 132 7.46 -4.09 -18.22
C ILE A 132 6.13 -3.36 -18.43
N CYS A 133 5.87 -2.91 -19.66
CA CYS A 133 4.58 -2.33 -20.01
C CYS A 133 3.51 -3.41 -20.10
N SER A 134 2.41 -3.29 -19.35
CA SER A 134 1.32 -4.28 -19.32
C SER A 134 0.58 -4.45 -20.66
N VAL A 135 0.64 -3.44 -21.56
CA VAL A 135 -0.09 -3.45 -22.83
C VAL A 135 0.70 -4.14 -23.95
N CYS A 136 1.99 -3.90 -24.04
CA CYS A 136 2.80 -4.41 -25.18
C CYS A 136 3.97 -5.30 -24.75
N GLY A 137 4.17 -5.56 -23.47
CA GLY A 137 5.25 -6.41 -22.97
C GLY A 137 6.66 -5.81 -23.10
N ARG A 138 6.80 -4.56 -23.61
CA ARG A 138 8.12 -3.95 -23.77
C ARG A 138 8.71 -3.59 -22.42
N GLU A 139 9.98 -3.89 -22.24
CA GLU A 139 10.76 -3.46 -21.09
C GLU A 139 11.11 -1.97 -21.21
N LYS A 140 10.71 -1.17 -20.23
CA LYS A 140 10.82 0.30 -20.25
C LYS A 140 12.26 0.80 -20.12
N SER A 141 13.17 0.00 -19.56
CA SER A 141 14.61 0.29 -19.53
C SER A 141 15.24 0.32 -20.94
N GLN A 142 14.63 -0.41 -21.89
CA GLN A 142 15.11 -0.50 -23.29
C GLN A 142 14.46 0.56 -24.21
N GLY A 143 13.71 1.50 -23.64
CA GLY A 143 13.09 2.61 -24.36
C GLY A 143 11.57 2.71 -24.21
N SER A 144 11.02 3.89 -24.46
CA SER A 144 9.59 4.15 -24.37
C SER A 144 8.78 3.39 -25.41
N CYS A 145 7.65 2.82 -24.99
CA CYS A 145 6.70 2.17 -25.91
C CYS A 145 5.52 3.07 -26.33
N GLY A 146 5.46 4.30 -25.82
CA GLY A 146 4.36 5.24 -26.09
C GLY A 146 3.08 4.96 -25.30
N HIS A 147 2.96 3.85 -24.56
CA HIS A 147 1.84 3.61 -23.64
C HIS A 147 2.06 4.37 -22.33
N ILE A 148 1.01 5.02 -21.86
CA ILE A 148 1.05 5.88 -20.66
C ILE A 148 0.35 5.15 -19.52
N ASN A 149 1.02 5.02 -18.38
CA ASN A 149 0.43 4.45 -17.17
C ASN A 149 -0.86 5.19 -16.78
N GLY A 150 -1.86 4.43 -16.33
CA GLY A 150 -3.17 4.95 -15.97
C GLY A 150 -4.14 5.16 -17.15
N LYS A 151 -3.66 5.16 -18.39
CA LYS A 151 -4.55 5.24 -19.58
C LYS A 151 -5.09 3.89 -19.99
N SER A 152 -6.32 3.86 -20.52
CA SER A 152 -6.95 2.64 -21.01
C SER A 152 -6.58 2.38 -22.49
N TYR A 153 -6.21 1.14 -22.78
CA TYR A 153 -5.92 0.62 -24.13
C TYR A 153 -6.68 -0.69 -24.32
N GLY A 154 -7.66 -0.69 -25.21
CA GLY A 154 -8.48 -1.88 -25.45
C GLY A 154 -9.27 -2.36 -24.23
N GLY A 155 -9.65 -1.46 -23.32
CA GLY A 155 -10.37 -1.80 -22.09
C GLY A 155 -9.47 -2.17 -20.90
N GLN A 156 -8.15 -2.27 -21.09
CA GLN A 156 -7.17 -2.54 -20.06
C GLN A 156 -6.46 -1.26 -19.62
N ILE A 157 -6.30 -1.05 -18.32
CA ILE A 157 -5.51 0.07 -17.77
C ILE A 157 -4.02 -0.25 -17.91
N CYS A 158 -3.30 0.62 -18.62
CA CYS A 158 -1.85 0.51 -18.74
C CYS A 158 -1.18 0.73 -17.39
N HIS A 159 -0.31 -0.19 -17.01
CA HIS A 159 0.50 -0.11 -15.81
C HIS A 159 1.89 -0.69 -16.05
N THR A 160 2.80 -0.48 -15.12
CA THR A 160 4.13 -1.08 -15.14
C THR A 160 4.13 -2.35 -14.30
N ILE A 161 4.57 -3.45 -14.84
CA ILE A 161 4.84 -4.67 -14.12
C ILE A 161 6.30 -4.60 -13.63
N LEU A 162 6.49 -4.67 -12.31
CA LEU A 162 7.79 -4.75 -11.64
C LEU A 162 8.20 -6.21 -11.54
N ASP A 163 9.33 -6.54 -12.15
CA ASP A 163 9.82 -7.91 -12.23
C ASP A 163 11.34 -7.97 -12.04
N ASP A 164 11.88 -9.17 -11.87
CA ASP A 164 13.32 -9.40 -11.68
C ASP A 164 13.86 -8.53 -10.51
N VAL A 165 13.30 -8.73 -9.32
CA VAL A 165 13.71 -7.99 -8.13
C VAL A 165 15.14 -8.33 -7.76
N SER A 166 15.99 -7.31 -7.71
CA SER A 166 17.44 -7.46 -7.44
C SER A 166 17.81 -7.22 -5.98
N ASP A 167 17.05 -6.39 -5.24
CA ASP A 167 17.28 -6.15 -3.81
C ASP A 167 16.00 -5.68 -3.10
N ALA A 168 15.92 -5.95 -1.80
CA ALA A 168 14.92 -5.42 -0.88
C ALA A 168 15.65 -4.71 0.26
N TYR A 169 15.33 -3.45 0.53
CA TYR A 169 16.07 -2.62 1.47
C TYR A 169 15.46 -2.65 2.87
N GLU A 170 14.20 -2.28 2.97
CA GLU A 170 13.46 -2.13 4.22
C GLU A 170 11.96 -2.11 3.97
N TRP A 171 11.17 -2.07 5.04
CA TRP A 171 9.77 -1.73 5.02
C TRP A 171 9.51 -0.62 6.04
N SER A 172 8.52 0.24 5.78
CA SER A 172 8.26 1.43 6.58
C SER A 172 6.82 1.56 7.00
N PHE A 173 6.58 2.02 8.23
CA PHE A 173 5.31 2.66 8.57
C PHE A 173 5.24 3.99 7.84
N VAL A 174 4.14 4.23 7.12
CA VAL A 174 3.91 5.43 6.31
C VAL A 174 2.48 5.92 6.49
N ALA A 175 2.25 7.20 6.19
CA ALA A 175 0.90 7.75 6.25
C ALA A 175 0.04 7.31 5.05
N VAL A 176 0.64 7.18 3.87
CA VAL A 176 -0.05 6.78 2.63
C VAL A 176 0.87 5.83 1.85
N PRO A 177 0.58 4.53 1.80
CA PRO A 177 1.37 3.57 1.05
C PRO A 177 1.06 3.65 -0.45
N ALA A 178 2.02 3.30 -1.31
CA ALA A 178 1.75 3.11 -2.74
C ALA A 178 0.74 1.97 -2.95
N GLN A 179 0.96 0.84 -2.30
CA GLN A 179 0.03 -0.30 -2.35
C GLN A 179 -1.08 -0.17 -1.31
N ILE A 180 -2.33 -0.13 -1.77
CA ILE A 180 -3.52 0.21 -0.97
C ILE A 180 -3.77 -0.79 0.16
N ASN A 181 -3.42 -2.06 -0.06
CA ASN A 181 -3.68 -3.15 0.87
C ASN A 181 -2.51 -3.39 1.84
N ALA A 182 -1.36 -2.71 1.64
CA ALA A 182 -0.20 -2.89 2.49
C ALA A 182 -0.43 -2.31 3.89
N GLY A 183 -0.21 -3.12 4.92
CA GLY A 183 -0.46 -2.70 6.30
C GLY A 183 -0.42 -3.83 7.31
N VAL A 184 -0.48 -3.44 8.58
CA VAL A 184 -0.58 -4.36 9.70
C VAL A 184 -1.92 -5.07 9.65
N THR A 185 -1.88 -6.40 9.72
CA THR A 185 -3.08 -7.23 9.75
C THR A 185 -3.60 -7.35 11.18
N LYS A 186 -4.92 -7.53 11.35
CA LYS A 186 -5.50 -7.74 12.67
C LYS A 186 -4.98 -9.04 13.29
N LYS A 187 -4.66 -9.00 14.59
CA LYS A 187 -4.52 -10.19 15.42
C LYS A 187 -5.93 -10.70 15.75
N TYR A 188 -6.32 -11.83 15.17
CA TYR A 188 -7.46 -12.57 15.70
C TYR A 188 -6.92 -13.62 16.69
N SER A 189 -7.46 -13.65 17.90
CA SER A 189 -7.30 -14.80 18.78
C SER A 189 -7.99 -16.00 18.12
N GLU A 190 -7.44 -17.19 18.29
CA GLU A 190 -7.92 -18.45 17.67
C GLU A 190 -9.39 -18.82 18.00
N ASN A 191 -10.11 -18.01 18.76
CA ASN A 191 -11.48 -18.23 19.27
C ASN A 191 -12.50 -17.21 18.74
N GLY A 192 -12.42 -16.80 17.50
CA GLY A 192 -13.44 -15.92 16.94
C GLY A 192 -13.03 -15.30 15.61
N CYS A 193 -13.18 -16.07 14.56
CA CYS A 193 -13.02 -15.56 13.20
C CYS A 193 -14.27 -14.75 12.82
N GLU A 194 -14.37 -13.50 13.24
CA GLU A 194 -15.11 -12.54 12.45
C GLU A 194 -14.15 -12.01 11.38
N LYS A 195 -14.34 -12.50 10.15
CA LYS A 195 -13.70 -11.91 8.97
C LYS A 195 -14.03 -10.42 8.99
N MET A 196 -12.99 -9.56 8.97
CA MET A 196 -13.26 -8.18 8.56
C MET A 196 -13.89 -8.22 7.18
N PRO A 197 -14.96 -7.47 6.97
CA PRO A 197 -15.44 -7.30 5.62
C PRO A 197 -14.29 -6.77 4.78
N SER A 198 -13.93 -7.47 3.72
CA SER A 198 -13.09 -6.94 2.67
C SER A 198 -13.73 -5.63 2.17
N ALA A 199 -13.00 -4.76 1.50
CA ALA A 199 -13.62 -3.58 0.89
C ALA A 199 -14.83 -3.93 -0.02
N ALA A 200 -14.95 -5.21 -0.42
CA ALA A 200 -16.08 -5.77 -1.16
C ALA A 200 -17.27 -6.19 -0.27
N GLU A 201 -17.07 -6.35 1.05
CA GLU A 201 -18.10 -6.83 2.01
C GLU A 201 -18.71 -5.70 2.84
N LEU A 202 -18.25 -4.45 2.68
CA LEU A 202 -18.95 -3.29 3.23
C LEU A 202 -20.28 -3.15 2.50
N PRO A 203 -21.41 -2.88 3.21
CA PRO A 203 -22.65 -2.51 2.56
C PRO A 203 -22.36 -1.45 1.49
N ASP A 204 -22.95 -1.56 0.32
CA ASP A 204 -22.71 -0.65 -0.82
C ASP A 204 -22.77 0.83 -0.42
N VAL A 205 -23.63 1.16 0.53
CA VAL A 205 -23.79 2.51 1.11
C VAL A 205 -22.52 2.97 1.84
N GLU A 206 -21.95 2.14 2.69
CA GLU A 206 -20.79 2.51 3.53
C GLU A 206 -19.51 2.65 2.69
N LYS A 207 -19.36 1.78 1.70
CA LYS A 207 -18.28 1.87 0.70
C LYS A 207 -18.40 3.17 -0.08
N LEU A 208 -19.60 3.50 -0.54
CA LEU A 208 -19.90 4.70 -1.33
C LEU A 208 -19.65 5.98 -0.50
N CYS A 209 -20.06 6.00 0.75
CA CYS A 209 -19.77 7.11 1.68
C CYS A 209 -18.26 7.31 1.88
N ARG A 210 -17.49 6.24 2.02
CA ARG A 210 -16.03 6.31 2.15
C ARG A 210 -15.38 6.89 0.90
N GLU A 211 -15.78 6.43 -0.28
CA GLU A 211 -15.26 6.93 -1.56
C GLU A 211 -15.56 8.42 -1.75
N ILE A 212 -16.77 8.89 -1.39
CA ILE A 212 -17.15 10.29 -1.44
C ILE A 212 -16.27 11.14 -0.51
N ARG A 213 -16.02 10.70 0.72
CA ARG A 213 -15.13 11.40 1.68
C ARG A 213 -13.72 11.54 1.13
N GLN A 214 -13.17 10.45 0.57
CA GLN A 214 -11.85 10.45 -0.03
C GLN A 214 -11.75 11.43 -1.22
N LEU A 215 -12.69 11.37 -2.15
CA LEU A 215 -12.74 12.27 -3.29
C LEU A 215 -12.89 13.73 -2.87
N ALA A 216 -13.71 14.02 -1.88
CA ALA A 216 -13.88 15.36 -1.33
C ALA A 216 -12.58 15.87 -0.70
N PHE A 217 -11.88 15.04 0.06
CA PHE A 217 -10.59 15.38 0.65
C PHE A 217 -9.53 15.71 -0.42
N PHE A 218 -9.42 14.90 -1.45
CA PHE A 218 -8.52 15.15 -2.58
C PHE A 218 -8.87 16.42 -3.35
N ASN A 219 -10.16 16.76 -3.45
CA ASN A 219 -10.62 17.95 -4.17
C ASN A 219 -10.49 19.26 -3.39
N GLY A 220 -10.43 19.25 -2.06
CA GLY A 220 -10.43 20.49 -1.31
C GLY A 220 -9.95 20.38 0.15
N GLY A 221 -9.24 19.29 0.48
CA GLY A 221 -8.67 19.07 1.81
C GLY A 221 -9.73 18.83 2.89
N VAL A 222 -9.34 19.06 4.15
CA VAL A 222 -10.17 18.79 5.34
C VAL A 222 -11.54 19.46 5.28
N LYS A 223 -11.61 20.74 4.89
CA LYS A 223 -12.88 21.50 4.82
C LYS A 223 -13.86 20.92 3.80
N ALA A 224 -13.36 20.38 2.69
CA ALA A 224 -14.22 19.74 1.70
C ALA A 224 -14.71 18.37 2.18
N ALA A 225 -13.89 17.63 2.91
CA ALA A 225 -14.28 16.37 3.53
C ALA A 225 -15.36 16.57 4.61
N GLU A 226 -15.23 17.57 5.47
CA GLU A 226 -16.26 17.94 6.46
C GLU A 226 -17.60 18.33 5.80
N LYS A 227 -17.56 19.08 4.72
CA LYS A 227 -18.75 19.43 3.94
C LYS A 227 -19.39 18.22 3.26
N ALA A 228 -18.57 17.28 2.79
CA ALA A 228 -19.06 16.03 2.21
C ALA A 228 -19.75 15.16 3.27
N GLU A 229 -19.27 15.12 4.50
CA GLU A 229 -19.90 14.39 5.62
C GLU A 229 -21.35 14.86 5.82
N LEU A 230 -21.57 16.17 5.92
CA LEU A 230 -22.91 16.76 6.03
C LEU A 230 -23.80 16.48 4.79
N SER A 231 -23.16 16.29 3.64
CA SER A 231 -23.85 16.01 2.38
C SER A 231 -24.22 14.53 2.20
N ILE A 232 -23.60 13.63 2.93
CA ILE A 232 -23.84 12.18 2.88
C ILE A 232 -25.04 11.80 3.76
N GLU A 233 -25.24 12.50 4.87
CA GLU A 233 -26.22 12.14 5.88
C GLU A 233 -27.66 12.09 5.32
N GLY A 234 -28.35 10.96 5.55
CA GLY A 234 -29.74 10.75 5.14
C GLY A 234 -29.99 10.53 3.64
N LYS A 235 -28.95 10.34 2.82
CA LYS A 235 -29.09 10.13 1.37
C LYS A 235 -29.30 8.67 0.98
N SER A 236 -30.10 8.45 -0.06
CA SER A 236 -30.28 7.15 -0.71
C SER A 236 -29.01 6.77 -1.54
N VAL A 237 -28.85 5.48 -1.85
CA VAL A 237 -27.74 4.96 -2.69
C VAL A 237 -27.63 5.76 -3.99
N THR A 238 -28.73 5.98 -4.70
CA THR A 238 -28.75 6.72 -5.97
C THR A 238 -28.28 8.18 -5.80
N GLN A 239 -28.61 8.82 -4.69
CA GLN A 239 -28.15 10.18 -4.39
C GLN A 239 -26.66 10.23 -4.02
N LEU A 240 -26.15 9.19 -3.36
CA LEU A 240 -24.74 9.05 -3.05
C LEU A 240 -23.91 8.80 -4.32
N GLU A 241 -24.40 7.98 -5.25
CA GLU A 241 -23.75 7.77 -6.56
C GLU A 241 -23.66 9.07 -7.38
N ALA A 242 -24.73 9.87 -7.38
CA ALA A 242 -24.72 11.16 -8.05
C ALA A 242 -23.74 12.14 -7.40
N LEU A 243 -23.64 12.13 -6.07
CA LEU A 243 -22.68 12.95 -5.31
C LEU A 243 -21.23 12.54 -5.62
N LYS A 244 -20.95 11.23 -5.66
CA LYS A 244 -19.65 10.69 -6.05
C LYS A 244 -19.22 11.17 -7.43
N LYS A 245 -20.10 11.05 -8.44
CA LYS A 245 -19.83 11.52 -9.81
C LYS A 245 -19.51 13.02 -9.85
N GLY A 246 -20.14 13.82 -9.01
CA GLY A 246 -19.84 15.24 -8.89
C GLY A 246 -18.42 15.51 -8.42
N TYR A 247 -17.94 14.77 -7.42
CA TYR A 247 -16.56 14.89 -6.94
C TYR A 247 -15.52 14.32 -7.92
N GLU A 248 -15.85 13.25 -8.64
CA GLU A 248 -14.98 12.69 -9.71
C GLU A 248 -14.80 13.70 -10.85
N SER A 249 -15.89 14.37 -11.28
CA SER A 249 -15.84 15.39 -12.33
C SER A 249 -15.02 16.61 -11.90
N ALA A 250 -15.12 17.02 -10.64
CA ALA A 250 -14.34 18.13 -10.10
C ALA A 250 -12.85 17.81 -10.00
N ALA A 251 -12.48 16.57 -9.68
CA ALA A 251 -11.11 16.11 -9.68
C ALA A 251 -10.51 16.16 -11.10
N HIS A 252 -11.26 15.66 -12.09
CA HIS A 252 -10.82 15.65 -13.49
C HIS A 252 -10.62 17.06 -14.07
N SER A 253 -11.47 18.01 -13.70
CA SER A 253 -11.33 19.41 -14.13
C SER A 253 -10.08 20.07 -13.55
N ARG A 254 -9.73 19.76 -12.29
CA ARG A 254 -8.51 20.27 -11.64
C ARG A 254 -7.22 19.73 -12.26
N ASP A 255 -7.20 18.44 -12.60
CA ASP A 255 -6.04 17.83 -13.28
C ASP A 255 -5.79 18.50 -14.65
N MET A 256 -6.85 18.89 -15.37
CA MET A 256 -6.71 19.65 -16.61
C MET A 256 -6.19 21.07 -16.39
N GLU A 257 -6.62 21.77 -15.35
CA GLU A 257 -6.12 23.13 -15.03
C GLU A 257 -4.65 23.10 -14.58
N VAL A 258 -4.23 22.09 -13.82
CA VAL A 258 -2.82 21.91 -13.42
C VAL A 258 -1.95 21.59 -14.63
N GLN A 259 -2.40 20.77 -15.57
CA GLN A 259 -1.68 20.47 -16.81
C GLN A 259 -1.55 21.71 -17.71
N LEU A 260 -2.61 22.51 -17.85
CA LEU A 260 -2.57 23.75 -18.64
C LEU A 260 -1.67 24.81 -18.01
N SER A 261 -1.61 24.92 -16.68
CA SER A 261 -0.70 25.85 -16.01
C SER A 261 0.75 25.41 -16.04
N ALA A 262 1.04 24.10 -16.08
CA ALA A 262 2.39 23.58 -16.25
C ALA A 262 2.94 23.78 -17.68
N ASP A 263 2.09 23.73 -18.69
CA ASP A 263 2.49 24.01 -20.08
C ASP A 263 2.75 25.49 -20.33
N THR A 264 2.02 26.40 -19.68
CA THR A 264 2.27 27.86 -19.79
C THR A 264 3.56 28.28 -19.05
N GLN A 265 4.05 27.54 -18.07
CA GLN A 265 5.34 27.82 -17.43
C GLN A 265 6.57 27.32 -18.21
N LYS A 266 6.38 26.44 -19.21
CA LYS A 266 7.50 25.98 -20.05
C LYS A 266 8.00 26.98 -21.08
N GLU A 267 7.22 27.99 -21.41
CA GLU A 267 7.66 29.02 -22.40
C GLU A 267 8.59 30.10 -21.84
N ASP A 268 8.75 30.24 -20.52
CA ASP A 268 9.58 31.34 -19.93
C ASP A 268 10.97 30.91 -19.44
N MET A 269 11.38 29.67 -19.65
CA MET A 269 12.73 29.19 -19.28
C MET A 269 13.83 29.51 -20.31
N SER A 270 13.50 30.23 -21.41
CA SER A 270 14.50 30.63 -22.43
C SER A 270 15.34 31.85 -22.02
N ARG A 271 15.06 32.52 -20.88
CA ARG A 271 15.74 33.74 -20.41
C ARG A 271 16.88 33.49 -19.44
N PHE A 272 17.19 32.26 -19.06
CA PHE A 272 18.35 31.95 -18.21
C PHE A 272 19.38 31.11 -18.97
N ARG A 273 20.02 31.72 -19.95
CA ARG A 273 21.36 31.30 -20.40
C ARG A 273 22.32 32.47 -20.14
N ILE A 274 23.17 32.28 -19.15
CA ILE A 274 24.48 32.89 -19.03
C ILE A 274 25.50 31.76 -19.13
#